data_a7b9599d4112023a7d36f444be790632
#
_entry.id   a7b9599d4112023a7d36f444be790632
#
_cell.length_a   1.000
_cell.length_b   1.000
_cell.length_c   1.000
_cell.angle_alpha   90.00
_cell.angle_beta   90.00
_cell.angle_gamma   90.00
#
_symmetry.space_group_name_H-M   'P 1'
#
loop_
_entity.id
_entity.type
_entity.pdbx_description
1 polymer ?
#
loop_
_entity_poly.entity_id
_entity_poly.type
_entity_poly.pdbx_seq_one_letter_code
_entity_poly.pdbx_strand_id
1 'polypeptide(L)'
;MTTLRFEDLRQHSDVLPLPNGRTVSVRFVEADDAGALQNYFRSLSVRSRYNRFLGAMSELPATQLDQFIHVGELDRFSVIALMTVDGFETIVGEARYGFEATTGNFEFGVSIDDRWQGHGIGAALLRNLQCRAAALGARRIFGDTLRSNEAMIGLARKSGFNFAHNPDDWKLVRFAKQIEVAPQEIPCASWRLAAQQNALQAMV
;
A
#
# COMPACT_ATOMS: atom_id res chain seq x y z
N MET A 1 -18.65 -12.79 11.28
CA MET A 1 -17.55 -12.38 10.38
C MET A 1 -16.31 -12.27 11.23
N THR A 2 -15.38 -13.17 11.07
CA THR A 2 -14.13 -13.17 11.83
C THR A 2 -13.22 -12.13 11.19
N THR A 3 -12.97 -11.06 11.90
CA THR A 3 -12.07 -10.00 11.46
C THR A 3 -10.64 -10.53 11.58
N LEU A 4 -9.86 -10.51 10.50
CA LEU A 4 -8.43 -10.78 10.53
C LEU A 4 -7.80 -9.88 11.60
N ARG A 5 -7.16 -10.50 12.60
CA ARG A 5 -6.44 -9.73 13.60
C ARG A 5 -5.16 -9.19 13.01
N PHE A 6 -4.84 -7.96 13.29
CA PHE A 6 -3.60 -7.34 12.84
C PHE A 6 -2.36 -8.13 13.30
N GLU A 7 -2.39 -8.67 14.53
CA GLU A 7 -1.29 -9.48 15.07
C GLU A 7 -0.99 -10.71 14.21
N ASP A 8 -2.03 -11.34 13.65
CA ASP A 8 -1.86 -12.51 12.78
C ASP A 8 -1.24 -12.13 11.43
N LEU A 9 -1.47 -10.89 10.98
CA LEU A 9 -0.96 -10.38 9.72
C LEU A 9 0.44 -9.77 9.82
N ARG A 10 0.84 -9.32 11.01
CA ARG A 10 2.12 -8.62 11.26
C ARG A 10 3.34 -9.47 10.91
N GLN A 11 3.23 -10.78 11.02
CA GLN A 11 4.32 -11.73 10.73
C GLN A 11 4.50 -12.02 9.23
N HIS A 12 3.61 -11.53 8.36
CA HIS A 12 3.67 -11.84 6.94
C HIS A 12 4.49 -10.82 6.16
N SER A 13 5.58 -11.32 5.56
CA SER A 13 6.35 -10.62 4.53
C SER A 13 6.08 -11.26 3.18
N ASP A 14 5.72 -10.47 2.20
CA ASP A 14 5.53 -10.92 0.83
C ASP A 14 6.77 -10.64 -0.01
N VAL A 15 7.29 -11.64 -0.72
CA VAL A 15 8.36 -11.47 -1.70
C VAL A 15 7.74 -11.44 -3.09
N LEU A 16 7.86 -10.29 -3.75
CA LEU A 16 7.21 -10.03 -5.03
C LEU A 16 8.26 -9.97 -6.15
N PRO A 17 8.08 -10.76 -7.23
CA PRO A 17 8.98 -10.70 -8.37
C PRO A 17 8.76 -9.42 -9.19
N LEU A 18 9.87 -8.86 -9.69
CA LEU A 18 9.91 -7.72 -10.59
C LEU A 18 10.24 -8.18 -12.03
N PRO A 19 9.87 -7.40 -13.06
CA PRO A 19 10.09 -7.76 -14.46
C PRO A 19 11.57 -7.99 -14.85
N ASN A 20 12.51 -7.38 -14.09
CA ASN A 20 13.95 -7.49 -14.31
C ASN A 20 14.60 -8.68 -13.60
N GLY A 21 13.81 -9.62 -13.03
CA GLY A 21 14.30 -10.78 -12.29
C GLY A 21 14.71 -10.48 -10.84
N ARG A 22 14.67 -9.23 -10.40
CA ARG A 22 14.83 -8.87 -8.98
C ARG A 22 13.56 -9.16 -8.20
N THR A 23 13.66 -9.08 -6.89
CA THR A 23 12.52 -9.19 -5.98
C THR A 23 12.45 -7.97 -5.08
N VAL A 24 11.25 -7.66 -4.62
CA VAL A 24 10.98 -6.68 -3.57
C VAL A 24 10.24 -7.39 -2.44
N SER A 25 10.67 -7.18 -1.21
CA SER A 25 9.99 -7.66 -0.01
C SER A 25 9.03 -6.59 0.49
N VAL A 26 7.82 -6.98 0.87
CA VAL A 26 6.80 -6.07 1.40
C VAL A 26 6.33 -6.55 2.75
N ARG A 27 6.54 -5.75 3.78
CA ARG A 27 6.10 -6.02 5.16
C ARG A 27 5.45 -4.79 5.78
N PHE A 28 4.81 -4.98 6.92
CA PHE A 28 4.36 -3.85 7.73
C PHE A 28 5.54 -3.02 8.24
N VAL A 29 5.29 -1.74 8.44
CA VAL A 29 6.21 -0.84 9.14
C VAL A 29 6.28 -1.25 10.61
N GLU A 30 7.47 -1.20 11.18
CA GLU A 30 7.73 -1.42 12.60
C GLU A 30 8.23 -0.13 13.26
N ALA A 31 8.19 -0.06 14.58
CA ALA A 31 8.62 1.14 15.31
C ALA A 31 10.10 1.51 15.00
N ASP A 32 10.94 0.49 14.83
CA ASP A 32 12.36 0.67 14.52
C ASP A 32 12.62 1.20 13.11
N ASP A 33 11.63 1.16 12.24
CA ASP A 33 11.72 1.72 10.88
C ASP A 33 11.61 3.25 10.84
N ALA A 34 11.25 3.92 11.94
CA ALA A 34 10.95 5.36 11.95
C ALA A 34 12.06 6.21 11.30
N GLY A 35 13.32 5.94 11.65
CA GLY A 35 14.48 6.65 11.08
C GLY A 35 14.66 6.38 9.59
N ALA A 36 14.57 5.11 9.17
CA ALA A 36 14.70 4.70 7.78
C ALA A 36 13.56 5.26 6.92
N LEU A 37 12.33 5.23 7.44
CA LEU A 37 11.14 5.75 6.78
C LEU A 37 11.24 7.28 6.59
N GLN A 38 11.69 8.01 7.61
CA GLN A 38 11.91 9.45 7.51
C GLN A 38 12.97 9.78 6.46
N ASN A 39 14.08 9.03 6.43
CA ASN A 39 15.13 9.19 5.42
C ASN A 39 14.61 8.88 4.02
N TYR A 40 13.78 7.85 3.87
CA TYR A 40 13.12 7.54 2.61
C TYR A 40 12.28 8.74 2.13
N PHE A 41 11.44 9.33 2.96
CA PHE A 41 10.63 10.49 2.56
C PHE A 41 11.47 11.72 2.22
N ARG A 42 12.56 11.95 2.94
CA ARG A 42 13.50 13.04 2.63
C ARG A 42 14.19 12.83 1.29
N SER A 43 14.47 11.58 0.90
CA SER A 43 15.13 11.24 -0.37
C SER A 43 14.23 11.41 -1.60
N LEU A 44 12.92 11.41 -1.44
CA LEU A 44 11.99 11.65 -2.54
C LEU A 44 12.18 13.06 -3.13
N SER A 45 12.01 13.20 -4.43
CA SER A 45 11.95 14.51 -5.08
C SER A 45 10.81 15.37 -4.52
N VAL A 46 10.91 16.67 -4.66
CA VAL A 46 9.83 17.62 -4.30
C VAL A 46 8.52 17.22 -4.97
N ARG A 47 8.57 16.80 -6.24
CA ARG A 47 7.41 16.38 -7.01
C ARG A 47 6.79 15.10 -6.42
N SER A 48 7.61 14.10 -6.08
CA SER A 48 7.13 12.84 -5.51
C SER A 48 6.51 13.03 -4.14
N ARG A 49 7.12 13.86 -3.28
CA ARG A 49 6.50 14.25 -2.00
C ARG A 49 5.17 14.98 -2.18
N TYR A 50 5.15 15.97 -3.09
CA TYR A 50 3.93 16.72 -3.36
C TYR A 50 2.80 15.83 -3.87
N ASN A 51 3.11 14.90 -4.78
CA ASN A 51 2.14 13.93 -5.31
C ASN A 51 1.62 12.98 -4.22
N ARG A 52 2.49 12.60 -3.26
CA ARG A 52 2.15 11.64 -2.19
C ARG A 52 1.26 12.26 -1.11
N PHE A 53 1.54 13.53 -0.74
CA PHE A 53 0.87 14.21 0.37
C PHE A 53 -0.16 15.25 -0.10
N LEU A 54 -0.30 15.44 -1.39
CA LEU A 54 -1.18 16.43 -2.02
C LEU A 54 -0.88 17.88 -1.55
N GLY A 55 0.37 18.11 -1.13
CA GLY A 55 0.83 19.38 -0.58
C GLY A 55 2.35 19.46 -0.46
N ALA A 56 2.84 20.67 -0.19
CA ALA A 56 4.26 20.92 0.01
C ALA A 56 4.72 20.37 1.37
N MET A 57 5.68 19.44 1.33
CA MET A 57 6.24 18.80 2.52
C MET A 57 7.71 18.48 2.27
N SER A 58 8.62 18.86 3.18
CA SER A 58 10.05 18.52 3.09
C SER A 58 10.36 17.17 3.73
N GLU A 59 9.62 16.83 4.80
CA GLU A 59 9.76 15.60 5.57
C GLU A 59 8.43 15.28 6.24
N LEU A 60 8.28 14.08 6.80
CA LEU A 60 7.12 13.75 7.61
C LEU A 60 7.17 14.52 8.94
N PRO A 61 6.13 15.29 9.31
CA PRO A 61 5.97 15.79 10.66
C PRO A 61 5.97 14.64 11.66
N ALA A 62 6.48 14.88 12.88
CA ALA A 62 6.58 13.85 13.90
C ALA A 62 5.26 13.12 14.17
N THR A 63 4.15 13.85 14.20
CA THR A 63 2.80 13.29 14.38
C THR A 63 2.37 12.38 13.22
N GLN A 64 2.78 12.69 11.98
CA GLN A 64 2.49 11.81 10.85
C GLN A 64 3.42 10.59 10.83
N LEU A 65 4.70 10.76 11.14
CA LEU A 65 5.64 9.64 11.26
C LEU A 65 5.15 8.65 12.32
N ASP A 66 4.71 9.16 13.46
CA ASP A 66 4.10 8.37 14.53
C ASP A 66 2.91 7.54 14.03
N GLN A 67 2.01 8.15 13.26
CA GLN A 67 0.89 7.43 12.63
C GLN A 67 1.31 6.38 11.60
N PHE A 68 2.48 6.50 10.99
CA PHE A 68 2.98 5.48 10.06
C PHE A 68 3.51 4.25 10.78
N ILE A 69 4.15 4.42 11.94
CA ILE A 69 4.74 3.33 12.73
C ILE A 69 3.74 2.65 13.68
N HIS A 70 2.66 3.31 14.06
CA HIS A 70 1.56 2.73 14.85
C HIS A 70 0.54 2.06 13.92
N VAL A 71 0.96 0.94 13.35
CA VAL A 71 0.16 0.18 12.37
C VAL A 71 -0.99 -0.55 13.05
N GLY A 72 -2.18 -0.45 12.46
CA GLY A 72 -3.42 -1.09 12.97
C GLY A 72 -4.27 -0.18 13.85
N GLU A 73 -3.77 0.96 14.27
CA GLU A 73 -4.58 1.95 14.97
C GLU A 73 -5.57 2.63 14.01
N LEU A 74 -6.82 2.77 14.45
CA LEU A 74 -7.91 3.38 13.67
C LEU A 74 -8.07 2.73 12.28
N ASP A 75 -7.87 1.41 12.17
CA ASP A 75 -7.95 0.66 10.90
C ASP A 75 -7.03 1.21 9.80
N ARG A 76 -5.89 1.81 10.21
CA ARG A 76 -4.87 2.33 9.30
C ARG A 76 -3.60 1.49 9.36
N PHE A 77 -3.05 1.21 8.20
CA PHE A 77 -1.93 0.29 8.02
C PHE A 77 -0.87 0.91 7.12
N SER A 78 0.39 0.71 7.48
CA SER A 78 1.52 1.15 6.67
C SER A 78 2.41 -0.04 6.34
N VAL A 79 2.85 -0.11 5.09
CA VAL A 79 3.76 -1.14 4.59
C VAL A 79 4.93 -0.48 3.86
N ILE A 80 6.08 -1.12 3.92
CA ILE A 80 7.28 -0.74 3.18
C ILE A 80 7.67 -1.82 2.19
N ALA A 81 8.20 -1.36 1.06
CA ALA A 81 8.81 -2.20 0.04
C ALA A 81 10.33 -2.08 0.18
N LEU A 82 10.99 -3.21 0.38
CA LEU A 82 12.40 -3.33 0.69
C LEU A 82 13.15 -4.05 -0.42
N MET A 83 14.35 -3.56 -0.75
CA MET A 83 15.29 -4.24 -1.63
C MET A 83 16.68 -4.19 -1.03
N THR A 84 17.53 -5.18 -1.36
CA THR A 84 18.96 -5.09 -1.08
C THR A 84 19.62 -4.22 -2.14
N VAL A 85 20.19 -3.10 -1.71
CA VAL A 85 20.92 -2.14 -2.54
C VAL A 85 22.31 -1.99 -1.94
N ASP A 86 23.35 -2.28 -2.70
CA ASP A 86 24.76 -2.21 -2.26
C ASP A 86 25.03 -2.98 -0.96
N GLY A 87 24.34 -4.12 -0.77
CA GLY A 87 24.47 -4.97 0.42
C GLY A 87 23.62 -4.56 1.61
N PHE A 88 22.85 -3.47 1.52
CA PHE A 88 22.01 -2.96 2.60
C PHE A 88 20.53 -3.08 2.26
N GLU A 89 19.71 -3.44 3.24
CA GLU A 89 18.26 -3.38 3.11
C GLU A 89 17.81 -1.91 3.03
N THR A 90 17.09 -1.57 1.97
CA THR A 90 16.74 -0.19 1.64
C THR A 90 15.26 -0.10 1.33
N ILE A 91 14.58 0.91 1.90
CA ILE A 91 13.18 1.22 1.57
C ILE A 91 13.18 1.86 0.17
N VAL A 92 12.53 1.20 -0.77
CA VAL A 92 12.37 1.65 -2.16
C VAL A 92 10.96 2.10 -2.49
N GLY A 93 10.01 1.86 -1.57
CA GLY A 93 8.63 2.30 -1.69
C GLY A 93 7.88 2.14 -0.38
N GLU A 94 6.75 2.82 -0.27
CA GLU A 94 5.82 2.66 0.84
C GLU A 94 4.38 2.70 0.34
N ALA A 95 3.49 2.11 1.13
CA ALA A 95 2.05 2.31 0.95
C ALA A 95 1.37 2.41 2.31
N ARG A 96 0.38 3.29 2.39
CA ARG A 96 -0.51 3.40 3.54
C ARG A 96 -1.93 3.15 3.08
N TYR A 97 -2.70 2.41 3.87
CA TYR A 97 -4.10 2.13 3.56
C TYR A 97 -4.96 2.15 4.81
N GLY A 98 -6.24 2.43 4.60
CA GLY A 98 -7.30 2.29 5.59
C GLY A 98 -8.38 1.37 5.07
N PHE A 99 -8.99 0.59 5.97
CA PHE A 99 -10.11 -0.28 5.65
C PHE A 99 -11.30 0.05 6.56
N GLU A 100 -12.42 0.38 5.94
CA GLU A 100 -13.68 0.63 6.63
C GLU A 100 -14.61 -0.57 6.45
N ALA A 101 -14.74 -1.40 7.49
CA ALA A 101 -15.47 -2.65 7.42
C ALA A 101 -16.98 -2.45 7.13
N THR A 102 -17.57 -1.36 7.59
CA THR A 102 -19.00 -1.05 7.40
C THR A 102 -19.35 -0.80 5.95
N THR A 103 -18.53 -0.07 5.22
CA THR A 103 -18.72 0.25 3.80
C THR A 103 -18.02 -0.74 2.88
N GLY A 104 -17.06 -1.50 3.38
CA GLY A 104 -16.18 -2.35 2.59
C GLY A 104 -15.19 -1.54 1.71
N ASN A 105 -14.93 -0.28 2.06
CA ASN A 105 -14.01 0.57 1.35
C ASN A 105 -12.57 0.38 1.84
N PHE A 106 -11.66 0.26 0.89
CA PHE A 106 -10.22 0.20 1.12
C PHE A 106 -9.57 1.38 0.39
N GLU A 107 -9.19 2.39 1.14
CA GLU A 107 -8.49 3.58 0.64
C GLU A 107 -6.98 3.39 0.75
N PHE A 108 -6.22 3.82 -0.24
CA PHE A 108 -4.77 3.74 -0.19
C PHE A 108 -4.04 4.89 -0.85
N GLY A 109 -2.79 5.07 -0.43
CA GLY A 109 -1.79 5.91 -1.10
C GLY A 109 -0.46 5.17 -1.18
N VAL A 110 0.32 5.42 -2.23
CA VAL A 110 1.60 4.76 -2.49
C VAL A 110 2.64 5.77 -2.97
N SER A 111 3.89 5.55 -2.59
CA SER A 111 5.03 6.24 -3.18
C SER A 111 6.18 5.28 -3.48
N ILE A 112 6.99 5.61 -4.48
CA ILE A 112 8.18 4.86 -4.89
C ILE A 112 9.32 5.87 -4.99
N ASP A 113 10.48 5.51 -4.42
CA ASP A 113 11.72 6.29 -4.54
C ASP A 113 12.01 6.57 -6.03
N ASP A 114 12.31 7.83 -6.34
CA ASP A 114 12.46 8.30 -7.72
C ASP A 114 13.47 7.48 -8.52
N ARG A 115 14.54 6.98 -7.86
CA ARG A 115 15.57 6.12 -8.48
C ARG A 115 15.02 4.75 -8.90
N TRP A 116 13.93 4.30 -8.30
CA TRP A 116 13.34 2.98 -8.49
C TRP A 116 11.99 3.03 -9.22
N GLN A 117 11.55 4.20 -9.64
CA GLN A 117 10.39 4.32 -10.53
C GLN A 117 10.68 3.68 -11.89
N GLY A 118 9.62 3.17 -12.54
CA GLY A 118 9.76 2.48 -13.83
C GLY A 118 10.25 1.02 -13.76
N HIS A 119 10.66 0.52 -12.58
CA HIS A 119 11.19 -0.84 -12.40
C HIS A 119 10.11 -1.89 -12.00
N GLY A 120 8.84 -1.53 -12.02
CA GLY A 120 7.74 -2.45 -11.72
C GLY A 120 7.32 -2.51 -10.25
N ILE A 121 8.04 -1.83 -9.33
CA ILE A 121 7.76 -1.84 -7.89
C ILE A 121 6.35 -1.33 -7.59
N GLY A 122 5.94 -0.21 -8.20
CA GLY A 122 4.59 0.33 -8.01
C GLY A 122 3.49 -0.65 -8.41
N ALA A 123 3.68 -1.38 -9.52
CA ALA A 123 2.74 -2.41 -9.95
C ALA A 123 2.72 -3.62 -9.00
N ALA A 124 3.87 -4.02 -8.47
CA ALA A 124 3.97 -5.08 -7.47
C ALA A 124 3.27 -4.69 -6.16
N LEU A 125 3.53 -3.48 -5.64
CA LEU A 125 2.84 -2.94 -4.45
C LEU A 125 1.32 -2.86 -4.66
N LEU A 126 0.88 -2.38 -5.81
CA LEU A 126 -0.55 -2.24 -6.08
C LEU A 126 -1.26 -3.60 -6.16
N ARG A 127 -0.60 -4.63 -6.72
CA ARG A 127 -1.10 -6.02 -6.66
C ARG A 127 -1.15 -6.53 -5.21
N ASN A 128 -0.12 -6.28 -4.42
CA ASN A 128 -0.11 -6.65 -3.00
C ASN A 128 -1.24 -5.97 -2.22
N LEU A 129 -1.48 -4.68 -2.45
CA LEU A 129 -2.61 -3.97 -1.84
C LEU A 129 -3.97 -4.56 -2.23
N GLN A 130 -4.14 -4.99 -3.49
CA GLN A 130 -5.37 -5.69 -3.90
C GLN A 130 -5.53 -7.03 -3.18
N CYS A 131 -4.45 -7.77 -2.94
CA CYS A 131 -4.49 -9.00 -2.13
C CYS A 131 -4.90 -8.70 -0.67
N ARG A 132 -4.36 -7.64 -0.08
CA ARG A 132 -4.71 -7.19 1.27
C ARG A 132 -6.17 -6.78 1.36
N ALA A 133 -6.64 -6.00 0.40
CA ALA A 133 -8.04 -5.60 0.31
C ALA A 133 -8.97 -6.82 0.22
N ALA A 134 -8.65 -7.80 -0.63
CA ALA A 134 -9.43 -9.04 -0.74
C ALA A 134 -9.41 -9.85 0.56
N ALA A 135 -8.25 -9.98 1.22
CA ALA A 135 -8.12 -10.72 2.49
C ALA A 135 -8.91 -10.08 3.63
N LEU A 136 -9.02 -8.76 3.64
CA LEU A 136 -9.83 -8.01 4.61
C LEU A 136 -11.33 -7.99 4.26
N GLY A 137 -11.73 -8.57 3.12
CA GLY A 137 -13.12 -8.58 2.66
C GLY A 137 -13.59 -7.24 2.10
N ALA A 138 -12.67 -6.42 1.60
CA ALA A 138 -13.02 -5.18 0.95
C ALA A 138 -13.84 -5.43 -0.31
N ARG A 139 -14.85 -4.59 -0.54
CA ARG A 139 -15.65 -4.61 -1.76
C ARG A 139 -15.09 -3.67 -2.82
N ARG A 140 -14.39 -2.63 -2.41
CA ARG A 140 -13.85 -1.60 -3.28
C ARG A 140 -12.48 -1.13 -2.77
N ILE A 141 -11.52 -1.03 -3.69
CA ILE A 141 -10.23 -0.39 -3.46
C ILE A 141 -10.17 0.92 -4.25
N PHE A 142 -9.73 2.00 -3.63
CA PHE A 142 -9.64 3.30 -4.30
C PHE A 142 -8.51 4.17 -3.73
N GLY A 143 -8.16 5.20 -4.47
CA GLY A 143 -7.26 6.27 -4.04
C GLY A 143 -7.52 7.54 -4.83
N ASP A 144 -7.00 8.63 -4.32
CA ASP A 144 -7.03 9.94 -4.99
C ASP A 144 -5.63 10.37 -5.37
N THR A 145 -5.50 11.02 -6.51
CA THR A 145 -4.22 11.56 -6.97
C THR A 145 -4.42 12.87 -7.71
N LEU A 146 -3.38 13.69 -7.77
CA LEU A 146 -3.41 14.91 -8.58
C LEU A 146 -3.60 14.55 -10.06
N ARG A 147 -4.39 15.36 -10.77
CA ARG A 147 -4.57 15.24 -12.23
C ARG A 147 -3.26 15.34 -13.02
N SER A 148 -2.26 16.00 -12.45
CA SER A 148 -0.92 16.13 -13.04
C SER A 148 0.00 14.95 -12.73
N ASN A 149 -0.41 14.00 -11.90
CA ASN A 149 0.38 12.82 -11.56
C ASN A 149 0.20 11.70 -12.60
N GLU A 150 0.76 11.91 -13.78
CA GLU A 150 0.66 10.98 -14.92
C GLU A 150 1.19 9.58 -14.57
N ALA A 151 2.23 9.50 -13.72
CA ALA A 151 2.82 8.23 -13.31
C ALA A 151 1.80 7.37 -12.54
N MET A 152 1.11 7.95 -11.54
CA MET A 152 0.09 7.23 -10.78
C MET A 152 -1.15 6.92 -11.63
N ILE A 153 -1.58 7.85 -12.47
CA ILE A 153 -2.69 7.66 -13.42
C ILE A 153 -2.39 6.50 -14.37
N GLY A 154 -1.18 6.48 -14.94
CA GLY A 154 -0.74 5.40 -15.83
C GLY A 154 -0.67 4.05 -15.12
N LEU A 155 -0.18 4.01 -13.89
CA LEU A 155 -0.12 2.82 -13.05
C LEU A 155 -1.53 2.28 -12.74
N ALA A 156 -2.43 3.12 -12.26
CA ALA A 156 -3.80 2.75 -11.94
C ALA A 156 -4.56 2.24 -13.18
N ARG A 157 -4.39 2.92 -14.33
CA ARG A 157 -5.01 2.49 -15.60
C ARG A 157 -4.55 1.10 -16.03
N LYS A 158 -3.23 0.83 -15.99
CA LYS A 158 -2.65 -0.49 -16.30
C LYS A 158 -3.09 -1.57 -15.32
N SER A 159 -3.48 -1.20 -14.09
CA SER A 159 -3.96 -2.11 -13.05
C SER A 159 -5.48 -2.30 -13.06
N GLY A 160 -6.17 -1.76 -14.07
CA GLY A 160 -7.61 -1.96 -14.27
C GLY A 160 -8.51 -1.12 -13.37
N PHE A 161 -8.02 0.04 -12.91
CA PHE A 161 -8.85 1.00 -12.17
C PHE A 161 -9.66 1.88 -13.11
N ASN A 162 -10.87 2.16 -12.71
CA ASN A 162 -11.74 3.15 -13.33
C ASN A 162 -11.50 4.53 -12.69
N PHE A 163 -11.73 5.59 -13.47
CA PHE A 163 -11.47 6.96 -13.04
C PHE A 163 -12.76 7.76 -12.93
N ALA A 164 -12.85 8.59 -11.90
CA ALA A 164 -13.93 9.52 -11.67
C ALA A 164 -13.38 10.85 -11.15
N HIS A 165 -14.21 11.90 -11.22
CA HIS A 165 -13.91 13.14 -10.52
C HIS A 165 -13.90 12.90 -9.00
N ASN A 166 -12.93 13.52 -8.29
CA ASN A 166 -13.03 13.59 -6.84
C ASN A 166 -14.16 14.61 -6.51
N PRO A 167 -15.12 14.25 -5.66
CA PRO A 167 -16.25 15.15 -5.35
C PRO A 167 -15.84 16.36 -4.51
N ASP A 168 -14.75 16.25 -3.77
CA ASP A 168 -14.34 17.22 -2.75
C ASP A 168 -13.25 18.19 -3.25
N ASP A 169 -12.45 17.77 -4.25
CA ASP A 169 -11.36 18.60 -4.82
C ASP A 169 -11.21 18.38 -6.34
N TRP A 170 -11.46 19.43 -7.11
CA TRP A 170 -11.35 19.41 -8.58
C TRP A 170 -9.92 19.15 -9.10
N LYS A 171 -8.88 19.40 -8.29
CA LYS A 171 -7.46 19.11 -8.63
C LYS A 171 -7.15 17.63 -8.61
N LEU A 172 -8.00 16.84 -7.94
CA LEU A 172 -7.83 15.42 -7.77
C LEU A 172 -8.64 14.63 -8.80
N VAL A 173 -8.18 13.43 -9.07
CA VAL A 173 -8.92 12.38 -9.76
C VAL A 173 -8.96 11.16 -8.83
N ARG A 174 -10.15 10.62 -8.63
CA ARG A 174 -10.35 9.35 -7.93
C ARG A 174 -10.19 8.21 -8.90
N PHE A 175 -9.44 7.21 -8.51
CA PHE A 175 -9.37 5.94 -9.23
C PHE A 175 -9.84 4.82 -8.30
N ALA A 176 -10.68 3.93 -8.81
CA ALA A 176 -11.31 2.89 -8.02
C ALA A 176 -11.49 1.60 -8.81
N LYS A 177 -11.51 0.48 -8.07
CA LYS A 177 -11.73 -0.85 -8.62
C LYS A 177 -12.56 -1.67 -7.64
N GLN A 178 -13.49 -2.48 -8.15
CA GLN A 178 -14.20 -3.47 -7.34
C GLN A 178 -13.29 -4.65 -7.06
N ILE A 179 -13.40 -5.22 -5.87
CA ILE A 179 -12.69 -6.43 -5.45
C ILE A 179 -13.70 -7.58 -5.51
N GLU A 180 -13.53 -8.43 -6.51
CA GLU A 180 -14.41 -9.59 -6.79
C GLU A 180 -13.72 -10.92 -6.49
N VAL A 181 -12.50 -10.86 -5.90
CA VAL A 181 -11.70 -12.04 -5.62
C VAL A 181 -12.16 -12.70 -4.33
N ALA A 182 -12.58 -13.95 -4.42
CA ALA A 182 -12.88 -14.74 -3.23
C ALA A 182 -11.61 -15.00 -2.40
N PRO A 183 -11.69 -15.10 -1.06
CA PRO A 183 -10.51 -15.27 -0.19
C PRO A 183 -9.60 -16.44 -0.59
N GLN A 184 -10.17 -17.55 -1.09
CA GLN A 184 -9.42 -18.72 -1.57
C GLN A 184 -8.68 -18.47 -2.90
N GLU A 185 -9.05 -17.44 -3.65
CA GLU A 185 -8.49 -17.07 -4.95
C GLU A 185 -7.45 -15.95 -4.85
N ILE A 186 -7.11 -15.51 -3.63
CA ILE A 186 -6.12 -14.47 -3.40
C ILE A 186 -4.77 -14.93 -3.97
N PRO A 187 -4.18 -14.18 -4.93
CA PRO A 187 -2.96 -14.62 -5.60
C PRO A 187 -1.70 -14.54 -4.72
N CYS A 188 -1.71 -13.72 -3.68
CA CYS A 188 -0.60 -13.61 -2.72
C CYS A 188 -0.70 -14.75 -1.70
N ALA A 189 0.27 -15.67 -1.70
CA ALA A 189 0.22 -16.88 -0.89
C ALA A 189 0.10 -16.61 0.61
N SER A 190 0.85 -15.64 1.14
CA SER A 190 0.81 -15.23 2.55
C SER A 190 -0.59 -14.77 2.98
N TRP A 191 -1.22 -13.91 2.18
CA TRP A 191 -2.56 -13.39 2.47
C TRP A 191 -3.66 -14.42 2.30
N ARG A 192 -3.51 -15.34 1.35
CA ARG A 192 -4.41 -16.50 1.20
C ARG A 192 -4.35 -17.42 2.40
N LEU A 193 -3.16 -17.72 2.93
CA LEU A 193 -2.99 -18.51 4.14
C LEU A 193 -3.62 -17.82 5.35
N ALA A 194 -3.39 -16.51 5.53
CA ALA A 194 -3.99 -15.74 6.60
C ALA A 194 -5.54 -15.76 6.52
N ALA A 195 -6.11 -15.57 5.33
CA ALA A 195 -7.55 -15.63 5.11
C ALA A 195 -8.13 -17.03 5.41
N GLN A 196 -7.42 -18.11 5.07
CA GLN A 196 -7.83 -19.48 5.35
C GLN A 196 -7.79 -19.81 6.85
N GLN A 197 -6.76 -19.39 7.57
CA GLN A 197 -6.65 -19.60 9.02
C GLN A 197 -7.81 -18.94 9.77
N ASN A 198 -8.21 -17.75 9.37
CA ASN A 198 -9.35 -17.07 9.98
C ASN A 198 -10.70 -17.76 9.68
N ALA A 199 -10.87 -18.27 8.46
CA ALA A 199 -12.07 -19.03 8.13
C ALA A 199 -12.22 -20.29 8.99
N LEU A 200 -11.12 -20.98 9.29
CA LEU A 200 -11.11 -22.15 10.16
C LEU A 200 -11.42 -21.81 11.63
N GLN A 201 -10.87 -20.70 12.14
CA GLN A 201 -11.15 -20.24 13.51
C GLN A 201 -12.60 -19.77 13.70
N ALA A 202 -13.27 -19.32 12.65
CA ALA A 202 -14.67 -18.90 12.70
C ALA A 202 -15.67 -20.08 12.73
N MET A 203 -15.20 -21.29 12.45
CA MET A 203 -16.01 -22.53 12.44
C MET A 203 -15.93 -23.31 13.75
N VAL A 204 -15.12 -22.85 14.71
CA VAL A 204 -14.97 -23.43 16.05
C VAL A 204 -15.60 -22.53 17.09
#